data_4f5fd292583dccfbede016d3319deae4
#
_entry.id   4f5fd292583dccfbede016d3319deae4
#
_cell.length_a   1.000
_cell.length_b   1.000
_cell.length_c   1.000
_cell.angle_alpha   90.00
_cell.angle_beta   90.00
_cell.angle_gamma   90.00
#
_symmetry.space_group_name_H-M   'P 1'
#
loop_
_entity.id
_entity.type
_entity.pdbx_description
1 polymer ?
#
loop_
_entity_poly.entity_id
_entity_poly.type
_entity_poly.pdbx_seq_one_letter_code
_entity_poly.pdbx_strand_id
1 'polypeptide(L)'
;MRLRLILVLAALVAASCVDDHPLDAFVEVEPEIVIETEELDIDALEEAAADTESEVDEAAPIEIPDDALDFSGMDQVALDIQDNAFTQRVVVVSAGTEITWTNQGRNEHNVRPAVAGAFEPISTLDLAEKGDSASLVFETPGDFPYFCSLHGTATNGQTGRVIVVS
;
A
#
# COMPACT_ATOMS: atom_id res chain seq x y z
N MET A 1 8.09 35.12 22.17
CA MET A 1 6.79 35.15 22.86
C MET A 1 6.07 33.86 22.55
N ARG A 2 6.07 32.87 23.47
CA ARG A 2 5.59 31.50 23.24
C ARG A 2 4.14 31.42 23.76
N LEU A 3 3.17 31.27 22.85
CA LEU A 3 1.76 31.13 23.19
C LEU A 3 1.51 29.64 23.52
N ARG A 4 1.19 29.38 24.79
CA ARG A 4 0.75 28.05 25.26
C ARG A 4 -0.78 27.96 25.10
N LEU A 5 -1.23 27.08 24.22
CA LEU A 5 -2.63 26.74 24.08
C LEU A 5 -2.97 25.67 25.16
N ILE A 6 -3.82 26.05 26.10
CA ILE A 6 -4.36 25.15 27.12
C ILE A 6 -5.67 24.62 26.59
N LEU A 7 -5.73 23.31 26.31
CA LEU A 7 -6.96 22.62 25.93
C LEU A 7 -7.68 22.17 27.22
N VAL A 8 -8.83 22.77 27.50
CA VAL A 8 -9.71 22.35 28.62
C VAL A 8 -10.67 21.30 28.06
N LEU A 9 -10.53 20.06 28.54
CA LEU A 9 -11.44 18.97 28.23
C LEU A 9 -12.58 18.99 29.27
N ALA A 10 -13.79 19.33 28.86
CA ALA A 10 -14.98 19.23 29.69
C ALA A 10 -15.53 17.79 29.63
N ALA A 11 -15.52 17.10 30.76
CA ALA A 11 -16.15 15.80 30.92
C ALA A 11 -17.64 15.98 31.18
N LEU A 12 -18.47 15.45 30.31
CA LEU A 12 -19.92 15.36 30.51
C LEU A 12 -20.21 14.06 31.26
N VAL A 13 -20.69 14.19 32.53
CA VAL A 13 -21.18 13.06 33.33
C VAL A 13 -22.67 12.90 33.02
N ALA A 14 -23.03 11.80 32.35
CA ALA A 14 -24.44 11.37 32.27
C ALA A 14 -24.69 10.30 33.35
N ALA A 15 -25.47 10.63 34.31
CA ALA A 15 -25.98 9.70 35.31
C ALA A 15 -27.16 8.91 34.71
N SER A 16 -27.08 7.58 34.79
CA SER A 16 -28.25 6.71 34.56
C SER A 16 -28.23 5.53 35.51
N CYS A 17 -29.23 5.53 36.31
CA CYS A 17 -29.92 4.53 37.16
C CYS A 17 -29.32 3.11 37.33
N VAL A 18 -29.05 2.85 38.54
CA VAL A 18 -29.08 1.68 39.45
C VAL A 18 -29.86 0.48 38.93
N ASP A 19 -29.16 -0.67 38.85
CA ASP A 19 -29.71 -1.98 39.11
C ASP A 19 -28.73 -2.74 40.01
N ASP A 20 -29.32 -3.23 41.13
CA ASP A 20 -28.70 -3.86 42.29
C ASP A 20 -28.22 -5.27 41.92
N HIS A 21 -26.90 -5.52 41.85
CA HIS A 21 -26.35 -6.87 41.83
C HIS A 21 -25.16 -6.96 42.80
N PRO A 22 -25.09 -8.02 43.64
CA PRO A 22 -24.11 -8.09 44.68
C PRO A 22 -22.69 -8.30 44.19
N LEU A 23 -21.81 -7.63 44.89
CA LEU A 23 -20.37 -7.52 44.73
C LEU A 23 -19.66 -8.87 44.74
N ASP A 24 -19.13 -9.33 43.64
CA ASP A 24 -17.98 -10.23 43.60
C ASP A 24 -16.72 -9.41 43.39
N ALA A 25 -15.78 -9.64 44.30
CA ALA A 25 -14.55 -8.88 44.44
C ALA A 25 -13.69 -8.89 43.17
N PHE A 26 -13.60 -7.75 42.49
CA PHE A 26 -12.53 -7.51 41.53
C PHE A 26 -11.23 -7.26 42.31
N VAL A 27 -10.35 -8.25 42.26
CA VAL A 27 -8.94 -8.06 42.60
C VAL A 27 -8.30 -7.26 41.49
N GLU A 28 -8.04 -5.99 41.75
CA GLU A 28 -7.16 -5.18 40.91
C GLU A 28 -5.73 -5.75 41.00
N VAL A 29 -5.34 -6.51 40.00
CA VAL A 29 -3.95 -6.88 39.80
C VAL A 29 -3.35 -5.79 38.91
N GLU A 30 -2.68 -4.85 39.53
CA GLU A 30 -1.81 -3.92 38.81
C GLU A 30 -0.63 -4.71 38.22
N PRO A 31 -0.38 -4.71 36.92
CA PRO A 31 0.85 -5.28 36.39
C PRO A 31 2.01 -4.34 36.77
N GLU A 32 2.85 -4.77 37.71
CA GLU A 32 4.18 -4.18 37.86
C GLU A 32 4.96 -4.39 36.56
N ILE A 33 5.06 -3.33 35.76
CA ILE A 33 5.99 -3.29 34.64
C ILE A 33 7.38 -3.07 35.23
N VAL A 34 8.10 -4.16 35.45
CA VAL A 34 9.53 -4.11 35.72
C VAL A 34 10.22 -3.82 34.40
N ILE A 35 10.58 -2.57 34.18
CA ILE A 35 11.47 -2.19 33.07
C ILE A 35 12.88 -2.51 33.56
N GLU A 36 13.37 -3.71 33.22
CA GLU A 36 14.80 -3.98 33.28
C GLU A 36 15.46 -3.16 32.17
N THR A 37 16.10 -2.08 32.55
CA THR A 37 17.01 -1.32 31.68
C THR A 37 18.30 -2.12 31.56
N GLU A 38 18.36 -3.01 30.56
CA GLU A 38 19.66 -3.53 30.10
C GLU A 38 20.41 -2.35 29.49
N GLU A 39 21.52 -1.97 30.16
CA GLU A 39 22.49 -1.04 29.56
C GLU A 39 23.04 -1.70 28.28
N LEU A 40 22.55 -1.21 27.13
CA LEU A 40 23.12 -1.58 25.83
C LEU A 40 24.52 -0.97 25.75
N ASP A 41 25.52 -1.88 25.76
CA ASP A 41 26.92 -1.56 25.58
C ASP A 41 27.11 -1.03 24.14
N ILE A 42 27.15 0.28 23.97
CA ILE A 42 27.25 0.95 22.67
C ILE A 42 28.66 0.86 22.07
N ASP A 43 29.64 0.38 22.84
CA ASP A 43 31.03 0.21 22.36
C ASP A 43 31.20 -1.00 21.41
N ALA A 44 30.19 -1.89 21.29
CA ALA A 44 30.24 -3.05 20.40
C ALA A 44 29.67 -2.79 18.99
N LEU A 45 29.15 -1.58 18.71
CA LEU A 45 28.52 -1.25 17.42
C LEU A 45 29.43 -0.50 16.43
N GLU A 46 30.65 -0.16 16.83
CA GLU A 46 31.54 0.65 15.97
C GLU A 46 32.45 -0.19 15.04
N GLU A 47 32.47 -1.51 15.17
CA GLU A 47 33.37 -2.37 14.36
C GLU A 47 32.68 -3.16 13.23
N ALA A 48 31.39 -2.96 13.00
CA ALA A 48 30.61 -3.64 11.94
C ALA A 48 30.23 -2.74 10.74
N ALA A 49 30.77 -1.51 10.66
CA ALA A 49 30.45 -0.55 9.60
C ALA A 49 31.58 -0.43 8.54
N ALA A 50 32.29 -1.51 8.25
CA ALA A 50 33.23 -1.53 7.14
C ALA A 50 32.94 -2.74 6.25
N ASP A 51 32.71 -2.47 4.95
CA ASP A 51 32.49 -3.42 3.87
C ASP A 51 31.07 -4.03 3.74
N THR A 52 30.09 -3.17 3.48
CA THR A 52 29.05 -3.56 2.53
C THR A 52 29.14 -2.59 1.35
N GLU A 53 30.08 -2.84 0.45
CA GLU A 53 29.91 -2.43 -0.95
C GLU A 53 28.62 -3.13 -1.38
N SER A 54 27.52 -2.36 -1.48
CA SER A 54 26.29 -2.78 -2.10
C SER A 54 26.65 -3.09 -3.55
N GLU A 55 26.86 -4.40 -3.84
CA GLU A 55 26.76 -4.89 -5.21
C GLU A 55 25.37 -4.40 -5.66
N VAL A 56 25.35 -3.37 -6.50
CA VAL A 56 24.20 -3.03 -7.31
C VAL A 56 23.96 -4.26 -8.17
N ASP A 57 23.05 -5.13 -7.69
CA ASP A 57 22.51 -6.23 -8.47
C ASP A 57 21.99 -5.59 -9.76
N GLU A 58 22.75 -5.75 -10.85
CA GLU A 58 22.36 -5.31 -12.17
C GLU A 58 21.09 -6.09 -12.50
N ALA A 59 19.94 -5.46 -12.21
CA ALA A 59 18.63 -6.05 -12.40
C ALA A 59 18.57 -6.67 -13.80
N ALA A 60 18.24 -7.95 -13.88
CA ALA A 60 18.12 -8.67 -15.13
C ALA A 60 17.27 -7.83 -16.12
N PRO A 61 17.65 -7.75 -17.40
CA PRO A 61 16.94 -6.93 -18.36
C PRO A 61 15.46 -7.30 -18.38
N ILE A 62 14.58 -6.29 -18.22
CA ILE A 62 13.14 -6.50 -18.21
C ILE A 62 12.74 -6.88 -19.64
N GLU A 63 12.15 -8.07 -19.81
CA GLU A 63 11.61 -8.51 -21.09
C GLU A 63 10.28 -7.77 -21.36
N ILE A 64 10.26 -7.00 -22.45
CA ILE A 64 9.05 -6.31 -22.94
C ILE A 64 8.40 -7.23 -23.98
N PRO A 65 7.17 -7.70 -23.76
CA PRO A 65 6.44 -8.50 -24.75
C PRO A 65 6.12 -7.72 -26.02
N ASP A 66 6.09 -8.41 -27.17
CA ASP A 66 5.80 -7.79 -28.46
C ASP A 66 4.39 -7.15 -28.54
N ASP A 67 3.44 -7.61 -27.69
CA ASP A 67 2.08 -7.09 -27.60
C ASP A 67 1.90 -5.99 -26.55
N ALA A 68 2.97 -5.54 -25.91
CA ALA A 68 2.93 -4.44 -24.98
C ALA A 68 2.60 -3.11 -25.70
N LEU A 69 1.72 -2.33 -25.09
CA LEU A 69 1.41 -0.98 -25.57
C LEU A 69 2.43 0.00 -25.02
N ASP A 70 3.13 0.69 -25.90
CA ASP A 70 4.17 1.65 -25.53
C ASP A 70 3.57 3.06 -25.37
N PHE A 71 3.62 3.57 -24.16
CA PHE A 71 3.25 4.92 -23.73
C PHE A 71 4.44 5.67 -23.13
N SER A 72 5.67 5.24 -23.40
CA SER A 72 6.87 5.93 -22.91
C SER A 72 6.90 7.39 -23.39
N GLY A 73 7.32 8.29 -22.49
CA GLY A 73 7.32 9.73 -22.74
C GLY A 73 5.97 10.43 -22.52
N MET A 74 4.92 9.70 -22.10
CA MET A 74 3.67 10.31 -21.68
C MET A 74 3.69 10.57 -20.17
N ASP A 75 3.22 11.76 -19.75
CA ASP A 75 3.13 12.11 -18.33
C ASP A 75 1.96 11.40 -17.65
N GLN A 76 0.89 11.08 -18.40
CA GLN A 76 -0.33 10.45 -17.90
C GLN A 76 -0.84 9.39 -18.89
N VAL A 77 -1.30 8.26 -18.36
CA VAL A 77 -1.87 7.14 -19.11
C VAL A 77 -3.16 6.67 -18.48
N ALA A 78 -4.22 6.53 -19.29
CA ALA A 78 -5.50 6.00 -18.85
C ALA A 78 -5.66 4.53 -19.26
N LEU A 79 -6.02 3.68 -18.31
CA LEU A 79 -6.27 2.25 -18.50
C LEU A 79 -7.73 1.91 -18.12
N ASP A 80 -8.38 1.11 -18.95
CA ASP A 80 -9.76 0.69 -18.73
C ASP A 80 -9.84 -0.69 -18.08
N ILE A 81 -10.72 -0.83 -17.09
CA ILE A 81 -11.07 -2.09 -16.46
C ILE A 81 -12.45 -2.53 -16.97
N GLN A 82 -12.55 -3.73 -17.52
CA GLN A 82 -13.80 -4.38 -17.87
C GLN A 82 -14.12 -5.49 -16.87
N ASP A 83 -15.35 -6.05 -16.93
CA ASP A 83 -15.85 -7.02 -15.94
C ASP A 83 -14.88 -8.17 -15.59
N ASN A 84 -14.03 -8.62 -16.54
CA ASN A 84 -13.09 -9.70 -16.31
C ASN A 84 -11.70 -9.45 -16.91
N ALA A 85 -11.36 -8.21 -17.29
CA ALA A 85 -10.10 -7.90 -17.95
C ALA A 85 -9.66 -6.45 -17.69
N PHE A 86 -8.35 -6.26 -17.62
CA PHE A 86 -7.71 -4.98 -17.88
C PHE A 86 -7.54 -4.87 -19.41
N THR A 87 -8.12 -3.83 -20.02
CA THR A 87 -8.17 -3.70 -21.49
C THR A 87 -6.76 -3.57 -22.07
N GLN A 88 -5.94 -2.69 -21.48
CA GLN A 88 -4.53 -2.56 -21.79
C GLN A 88 -3.74 -3.45 -20.83
N ARG A 89 -3.57 -4.69 -21.21
CA ARG A 89 -3.05 -5.72 -20.32
C ARG A 89 -1.57 -5.56 -19.97
N VAL A 90 -0.74 -5.14 -20.93
CA VAL A 90 0.67 -4.87 -20.73
C VAL A 90 0.99 -3.50 -21.30
N VAL A 91 1.53 -2.63 -20.47
CA VAL A 91 1.88 -1.26 -20.86
C VAL A 91 3.33 -0.96 -20.49
N VAL A 92 4.00 -0.19 -21.36
CA VAL A 92 5.32 0.38 -21.10
C VAL A 92 5.14 1.88 -20.87
N VAL A 93 5.70 2.40 -19.79
CA VAL A 93 5.66 3.83 -19.43
C VAL A 93 7.04 4.30 -18.99
N SER A 94 7.27 5.61 -18.97
CA SER A 94 8.47 6.19 -18.36
C SER A 94 8.32 6.33 -16.84
N ALA A 95 9.45 6.35 -16.12
CA ALA A 95 9.45 6.70 -14.70
C ALA A 95 8.82 8.09 -14.47
N GLY A 96 7.99 8.22 -13.46
CA GLY A 96 7.22 9.43 -13.15
C GLY A 96 5.85 9.52 -13.85
N THR A 97 5.49 8.57 -14.72
CA THR A 97 4.17 8.53 -15.37
C THR A 97 3.06 8.23 -14.34
N GLU A 98 1.99 9.03 -14.36
CA GLU A 98 0.76 8.75 -13.63
C GLU A 98 -0.14 7.83 -14.45
N ILE A 99 -0.51 6.69 -13.88
CA ILE A 99 -1.45 5.75 -14.49
C ILE A 99 -2.79 5.83 -13.76
N THR A 100 -3.86 6.07 -14.51
CA THR A 100 -5.23 6.09 -14.01
C THR A 100 -5.99 4.87 -14.51
N TRP A 101 -6.48 4.02 -13.59
CA TRP A 101 -7.42 2.94 -13.91
C TRP A 101 -8.84 3.43 -13.76
N THR A 102 -9.69 3.17 -14.76
CA THR A 102 -11.12 3.51 -14.74
C THR A 102 -11.96 2.25 -14.87
N ASN A 103 -12.89 2.04 -13.96
CA ASN A 103 -13.86 0.95 -14.06
C ASN A 103 -14.90 1.28 -15.15
N GLN A 104 -14.81 0.60 -16.28
CA GLN A 104 -15.77 0.69 -17.40
C GLN A 104 -16.77 -0.48 -17.38
N GLY A 105 -16.55 -1.47 -16.50
CA GLY A 105 -17.41 -2.63 -16.30
C GLY A 105 -18.62 -2.32 -15.43
N ARG A 106 -19.27 -3.40 -14.96
CA ARG A 106 -20.44 -3.36 -14.06
C ARG A 106 -20.13 -3.95 -12.69
N ASN A 107 -19.02 -4.71 -12.61
CA ASN A 107 -18.55 -5.31 -11.38
C ASN A 107 -17.58 -4.37 -10.67
N GLU A 108 -17.43 -4.57 -9.38
CA GLU A 108 -16.39 -3.90 -8.60
C GLU A 108 -15.02 -4.51 -8.90
N HIS A 109 -13.97 -3.68 -8.82
CA HIS A 109 -12.60 -4.06 -9.12
C HIS A 109 -11.62 -3.53 -8.07
N ASN A 110 -10.40 -4.06 -8.13
CA ASN A 110 -9.24 -3.49 -7.44
C ASN A 110 -7.98 -3.70 -8.28
N VAL A 111 -6.89 -3.02 -7.92
CA VAL A 111 -5.57 -3.21 -8.54
C VAL A 111 -4.60 -3.57 -7.44
N ARG A 112 -4.13 -4.80 -7.41
CA ARG A 112 -3.21 -5.31 -6.40
C ARG A 112 -1.89 -5.74 -7.01
N PRO A 113 -0.75 -5.38 -6.41
CA PRO A 113 0.54 -5.87 -6.88
C PRO A 113 0.61 -7.38 -6.74
N ALA A 114 1.14 -8.05 -7.77
CA ALA A 114 1.40 -9.50 -7.72
C ALA A 114 2.58 -9.83 -6.80
N VAL A 115 3.52 -8.90 -6.66
CA VAL A 115 4.62 -8.95 -5.69
C VAL A 115 4.28 -8.03 -4.53
N ALA A 116 4.19 -8.58 -3.33
CA ALA A 116 3.79 -7.82 -2.15
C ALA A 116 4.73 -6.61 -1.91
N GLY A 117 4.14 -5.43 -1.73
CA GLY A 117 4.88 -4.19 -1.46
C GLY A 117 5.50 -3.53 -2.69
N ALA A 118 5.30 -4.05 -3.92
CA ALA A 118 5.84 -3.43 -5.13
C ALA A 118 5.24 -2.05 -5.40
N PHE A 119 3.98 -1.82 -5.05
CA PHE A 119 3.30 -0.52 -5.05
C PHE A 119 2.08 -0.56 -4.11
N GLU A 120 1.51 0.61 -3.78
CA GLU A 120 0.32 0.72 -2.95
C GLU A 120 -0.92 0.22 -3.71
N PRO A 121 -1.69 -0.74 -3.17
CA PRO A 121 -2.84 -1.28 -3.89
C PRO A 121 -4.00 -0.27 -3.97
N ILE A 122 -4.69 -0.22 -5.11
CA ILE A 122 -5.98 0.46 -5.25
C ILE A 122 -7.07 -0.45 -4.68
N SER A 123 -7.85 0.06 -3.75
CA SER A 123 -8.87 -0.72 -3.06
C SER A 123 -10.12 -0.96 -3.91
N THR A 124 -10.95 -1.92 -3.49
CA THR A 124 -12.26 -2.16 -4.13
C THR A 124 -13.19 -0.96 -3.99
N LEU A 125 -13.08 -0.19 -2.90
CA LEU A 125 -13.92 0.99 -2.69
C LEU A 125 -13.63 2.12 -3.68
N ASP A 126 -12.40 2.19 -4.19
CA ASP A 126 -11.98 3.22 -5.16
C ASP A 126 -12.43 2.90 -6.60
N LEU A 127 -12.83 1.64 -6.86
CA LEU A 127 -13.23 1.13 -8.18
C LEU A 127 -14.52 0.30 -8.11
N ALA A 128 -15.45 0.69 -7.21
CA ALA A 128 -16.66 -0.07 -6.91
C ALA A 128 -17.70 0.03 -8.04
N GLU A 129 -17.84 1.20 -8.64
CA GLU A 129 -18.90 1.48 -9.62
C GLU A 129 -18.32 1.84 -10.98
N LYS A 130 -19.15 1.69 -12.01
CA LYS A 130 -18.79 2.12 -13.36
C LYS A 130 -18.53 3.63 -13.40
N GLY A 131 -17.34 3.99 -13.87
CA GLY A 131 -16.86 5.37 -13.96
C GLY A 131 -15.93 5.76 -12.81
N ASP A 132 -15.85 4.95 -11.76
CA ASP A 132 -14.85 5.17 -10.70
C ASP A 132 -13.45 5.03 -11.26
N SER A 133 -12.54 5.84 -10.74
CA SER A 133 -11.15 5.84 -11.18
C SER A 133 -10.20 6.15 -10.04
N ALA A 134 -9.00 5.58 -10.12
CA ALA A 134 -7.92 5.82 -9.17
C ALA A 134 -6.57 5.78 -9.89
N SER A 135 -5.61 6.55 -9.39
CA SER A 135 -4.31 6.74 -10.03
C SER A 135 -3.15 6.34 -9.12
N LEU A 136 -2.05 5.91 -9.75
CA LEU A 136 -0.75 5.71 -9.13
C LEU A 136 0.34 6.31 -10.00
N VAL A 137 1.41 6.81 -9.37
CA VAL A 137 2.62 7.24 -10.06
C VAL A 137 3.71 6.19 -9.85
N PHE A 138 4.36 5.79 -10.95
CA PHE A 138 5.47 4.84 -10.93
C PHE A 138 6.78 5.58 -11.08
N GLU A 139 7.45 5.84 -9.95
CA GLU A 139 8.64 6.71 -9.89
C GLU A 139 9.94 6.03 -10.35
N THR A 140 10.00 4.70 -10.29
CA THR A 140 11.24 3.96 -10.54
C THR A 140 11.09 2.94 -11.65
N PRO A 141 12.11 2.76 -12.51
CA PRO A 141 12.11 1.68 -13.48
C PRO A 141 11.91 0.32 -12.82
N GLY A 142 11.15 -0.55 -13.48
CA GLY A 142 10.82 -1.85 -12.91
C GLY A 142 9.72 -2.59 -13.66
N ASP A 143 9.45 -3.80 -13.20
CA ASP A 143 8.37 -4.65 -13.69
C ASP A 143 7.32 -4.82 -12.58
N PHE A 144 6.10 -4.36 -12.85
CA PHE A 144 5.02 -4.27 -11.89
C PHE A 144 3.79 -5.08 -12.36
N PRO A 145 3.83 -6.41 -12.25
CA PRO A 145 2.65 -7.23 -12.52
C PRO A 145 1.60 -7.00 -11.45
N TYR A 146 0.33 -6.97 -11.88
CA TYR A 146 -0.82 -6.74 -10.99
C TYR A 146 -2.03 -7.59 -11.37
N PHE A 147 -3.03 -7.64 -10.49
CA PHE A 147 -4.25 -8.39 -10.70
C PHE A 147 -5.43 -7.79 -9.93
N CYS A 148 -6.65 -8.14 -10.35
CA CYS A 148 -7.87 -7.90 -9.57
C CYS A 148 -8.16 -9.14 -8.72
N SER A 149 -8.16 -9.02 -7.40
CA SER A 149 -8.34 -10.17 -6.50
C SER A 149 -9.77 -10.72 -6.45
N LEU A 150 -10.73 -9.98 -7.02
CA LEU A 150 -12.12 -10.45 -7.16
C LEU A 150 -12.32 -11.36 -8.37
N HIS A 151 -11.47 -11.19 -9.41
CA HIS A 151 -11.64 -11.88 -10.71
C HIS A 151 -10.37 -12.64 -11.13
N GLY A 152 -9.41 -12.82 -10.23
CA GLY A 152 -8.17 -13.53 -10.54
C GLY A 152 -7.22 -13.67 -9.36
N THR A 153 -6.02 -14.11 -9.68
CA THR A 153 -4.87 -14.25 -8.80
C THR A 153 -3.67 -13.59 -9.43
N ALA A 154 -2.55 -13.54 -8.74
CA ALA A 154 -1.30 -12.96 -9.26
C ALA A 154 -0.83 -13.57 -10.62
N THR A 155 -1.29 -14.78 -10.96
CA THR A 155 -0.85 -15.51 -12.17
C THR A 155 -1.95 -15.90 -13.12
N ASN A 156 -3.24 -15.70 -12.75
CA ASN A 156 -4.37 -16.18 -13.53
C ASN A 156 -5.59 -15.26 -13.44
N GLY A 157 -6.42 -15.25 -14.48
CA GLY A 157 -7.64 -14.45 -14.54
C GLY A 157 -7.38 -13.00 -14.95
N GLN A 158 -7.98 -12.04 -14.24
CA GLN A 158 -7.83 -10.62 -14.53
C GLN A 158 -6.48 -10.10 -14.04
N THR A 159 -5.48 -10.14 -14.93
CA THR A 159 -4.10 -9.71 -14.67
C THR A 159 -3.67 -8.61 -15.63
N GLY A 160 -2.75 -7.75 -15.18
CA GLY A 160 -2.10 -6.74 -15.98
C GLY A 160 -0.62 -6.58 -15.59
N ARG A 161 0.10 -5.74 -16.34
CA ARG A 161 1.53 -5.50 -16.11
C ARG A 161 1.90 -4.08 -16.54
N VAL A 162 2.53 -3.34 -15.65
CA VAL A 162 3.17 -2.07 -15.96
C VAL A 162 4.67 -2.30 -16.00
N ILE A 163 5.29 -1.96 -17.12
CA ILE A 163 6.75 -1.96 -17.29
C ILE A 163 7.20 -0.51 -17.31
N VAL A 164 8.03 -0.13 -16.36
CA VAL A 164 8.54 1.24 -16.23
C VAL A 164 9.96 1.29 -16.75
N VAL A 165 10.19 2.12 -17.73
CA VAL A 165 11.52 2.39 -18.31
C VAL A 165 12.05 3.75 -17.84
N SER A 166 13.37 3.96 -18.01
CA SER A 166 14.06 5.19 -17.62
C SER A 166 13.71 6.36 -18.53
#